data_16ea5859d53aabc3e2db71cb53420730
#
_entry.id   16ea5859d53aabc3e2db71cb53420730
#
_cell.length_a   1.000
_cell.length_b   1.000
_cell.length_c   1.000
_cell.angle_alpha   90.00
_cell.angle_beta   90.00
_cell.angle_gamma   90.00
#
_symmetry.space_group_name_H-M   'P 1'
#
loop_
_entity.id
_entity.type
_entity.pdbx_description
1 polymer ?
#
loop_
_entity_poly.entity_id
_entity_poly.type
_entity_poly.pdbx_seq_one_letter_code
_entity_poly.pdbx_strand_id
1 'polypeptide(L)'
;MKKVSYQIVITVLTIFLSALTASSQVCVDCHKNNTPNIVSDWQLSKHSKNEVACSTCHGDEHNSSTNVELAKIPTPDKCSECHDDKVEQYKKGKHALAWAAMKAMPTAHMQPMALMEGMKGCGGCHKIGMKTESEIKELKKQGAGFGVASCDACHTRHTFSVQEAKQPQACQTCHMGFDHPQWEMYSSSKHGVRYLLKQNKTLPENTAAPTCQTCHMQEGNHEVRTAWGFLAVRLPLPDDKQWADDRVTILQALNVLDPDGKPTPRLDIVKAADVARLTQEDWQKERDKMVKTCNQCHSANFAKGELEKGDNMIKEADRLMAEAIRTVAGLYKDGVIKKAKSYTYNFPDLLTFHDAPTEIEQKLFVMFLEHRMRTFQGTFHANPDYALWYGWSEMQRSLTEIKNLAVEMREKTKKRK
;
A
#
# COMPACT_ATOMS: atom_id res chain seq x y z
N MET A 1 20.43 -39.79 -45.80
CA MET A 1 19.62 -39.72 -44.56
C MET A 1 19.71 -38.39 -43.79
N LYS A 2 20.77 -37.57 -43.83
CA LYS A 2 20.88 -36.28 -43.12
C LYS A 2 20.05 -35.11 -43.70
N LYS A 3 19.70 -35.09 -44.98
CA LYS A 3 18.89 -34.01 -45.59
C LYS A 3 17.39 -34.07 -45.26
N VAL A 4 16.84 -35.27 -45.05
CA VAL A 4 15.41 -35.43 -44.70
C VAL A 4 15.11 -34.97 -43.27
N SER A 5 16.03 -35.17 -42.31
CA SER A 5 15.87 -34.68 -40.93
C SER A 5 15.80 -33.16 -40.82
N TYR A 6 16.56 -32.42 -41.63
CA TYR A 6 16.59 -30.96 -41.62
C TYR A 6 15.30 -30.32 -42.14
N GLN A 7 14.72 -30.91 -43.20
CA GLN A 7 13.45 -30.43 -43.76
C GLN A 7 12.27 -30.69 -42.83
N ILE A 8 12.23 -31.81 -42.11
CA ILE A 8 11.18 -32.11 -41.13
C ILE A 8 11.25 -31.15 -39.93
N VAL A 9 12.45 -30.83 -39.44
CA VAL A 9 12.62 -29.86 -38.32
C VAL A 9 12.21 -28.46 -38.74
N ILE A 10 12.56 -27.99 -39.92
CA ILE A 10 12.17 -26.67 -40.45
C ILE A 10 10.67 -26.62 -40.70
N THR A 11 10.04 -27.67 -41.22
CA THR A 11 8.59 -27.71 -41.46
C THR A 11 7.79 -27.76 -40.17
N VAL A 12 8.25 -28.47 -39.14
CA VAL A 12 7.62 -28.49 -37.81
C VAL A 12 7.77 -27.14 -37.12
N LEU A 13 8.93 -26.48 -37.25
CA LEU A 13 9.14 -25.14 -36.63
C LEU A 13 8.28 -24.06 -37.31
N THR A 14 8.12 -24.13 -38.66
CA THR A 14 7.25 -23.18 -39.39
C THR A 14 5.75 -23.41 -39.10
N ILE A 15 5.31 -24.65 -38.89
CA ILE A 15 3.93 -24.97 -38.54
C ILE A 15 3.63 -24.48 -37.12
N PHE A 16 4.55 -24.60 -36.15
CA PHE A 16 4.38 -24.06 -34.79
C PHE A 16 4.35 -22.54 -34.78
N LEU A 17 5.18 -21.86 -35.55
CA LEU A 17 5.16 -20.39 -35.65
C LEU A 17 3.86 -19.86 -36.28
N SER A 18 3.35 -20.54 -37.31
CA SER A 18 2.09 -20.15 -37.97
C SER A 18 0.85 -20.43 -37.12
N ALA A 19 0.87 -21.42 -36.24
CA ALA A 19 -0.24 -21.72 -35.34
C ALA A 19 -0.34 -20.66 -34.18
N LEU A 20 0.78 -20.17 -33.68
CA LEU A 20 0.82 -19.12 -32.64
C LEU A 20 0.32 -17.77 -33.17
N THR A 21 0.65 -17.42 -34.41
CA THR A 21 0.14 -16.18 -35.04
C THR A 21 -1.34 -16.25 -35.39
N ALA A 22 -1.86 -17.41 -35.76
CA ALA A 22 -3.27 -17.60 -36.08
C ALA A 22 -4.17 -17.48 -34.81
N SER A 23 -3.74 -18.00 -33.69
CA SER A 23 -4.52 -17.90 -32.41
C SER A 23 -4.64 -16.46 -31.91
N SER A 24 -3.58 -15.65 -31.97
CA SER A 24 -3.64 -14.24 -31.57
C SER A 24 -4.51 -13.40 -32.49
N GLN A 25 -4.55 -13.71 -33.77
CA GLN A 25 -5.35 -12.97 -34.75
C GLN A 25 -6.84 -13.11 -34.49
N VAL A 26 -7.33 -14.28 -34.11
CA VAL A 26 -8.74 -14.50 -33.75
C VAL A 26 -9.19 -13.61 -32.60
N CYS A 27 -8.38 -13.51 -31.53
CA CYS A 27 -8.67 -12.63 -30.40
C CYS A 27 -8.71 -11.15 -30.84
N VAL A 28 -7.71 -10.73 -31.63
CA VAL A 28 -7.61 -9.36 -32.14
C VAL A 28 -8.81 -9.00 -33.01
N ASP A 29 -9.22 -9.88 -33.93
CA ASP A 29 -10.34 -9.61 -34.86
C ASP A 29 -11.68 -9.49 -34.12
N CYS A 30 -11.91 -10.33 -33.13
CA CYS A 30 -13.10 -10.23 -32.28
C CYS A 30 -13.08 -8.95 -31.41
N HIS A 31 -11.98 -8.72 -30.70
CA HIS A 31 -11.90 -7.61 -29.75
C HIS A 31 -11.74 -6.24 -30.41
N LYS A 32 -11.31 -6.13 -31.66
CA LYS A 32 -11.40 -4.88 -32.44
C LYS A 32 -12.83 -4.34 -32.55
N ASN A 33 -13.81 -5.22 -32.57
CA ASN A 33 -15.21 -4.83 -32.68
C ASN A 33 -15.89 -4.64 -31.31
N ASN A 34 -15.44 -5.39 -30.29
CA ASN A 34 -16.10 -5.41 -28.97
C ASN A 34 -15.42 -4.54 -27.94
N THR A 35 -14.08 -4.50 -27.94
CA THR A 35 -13.25 -3.72 -27.00
C THR A 35 -12.03 -3.14 -27.71
N PRO A 36 -12.21 -2.22 -28.68
CA PRO A 36 -11.15 -1.76 -29.59
C PRO A 36 -9.93 -1.16 -28.89
N ASN A 37 -10.14 -0.47 -27.77
CA ASN A 37 -9.04 0.17 -27.03
C ASN A 37 -8.09 -0.85 -26.39
N ILE A 38 -8.59 -2.01 -25.97
CA ILE A 38 -7.73 -3.10 -25.46
C ILE A 38 -6.74 -3.56 -26.54
N VAL A 39 -7.24 -3.70 -27.77
CA VAL A 39 -6.41 -4.10 -28.91
C VAL A 39 -5.39 -3.02 -29.26
N SER A 40 -5.82 -1.76 -29.35
CA SER A 40 -4.92 -0.64 -29.67
C SER A 40 -3.83 -0.47 -28.61
N ASP A 41 -4.16 -0.56 -27.34
CA ASP A 41 -3.20 -0.46 -26.23
C ASP A 41 -2.20 -1.63 -26.27
N TRP A 42 -2.69 -2.87 -26.50
CA TRP A 42 -1.80 -4.02 -26.66
C TRP A 42 -0.86 -3.84 -27.84
N GLN A 43 -1.33 -3.35 -28.99
CA GLN A 43 -0.50 -3.10 -30.18
C GLN A 43 0.62 -2.08 -29.92
N LEU A 44 0.41 -1.11 -29.02
CA LEU A 44 1.44 -0.15 -28.60
C LEU A 44 2.47 -0.77 -27.65
N SER A 45 2.15 -1.86 -26.99
CA SER A 45 2.98 -2.49 -25.97
C SER A 45 4.26 -3.13 -26.52
N LYS A 46 5.24 -3.33 -25.64
CA LYS A 46 6.40 -4.18 -25.94
C LYS A 46 6.02 -5.67 -26.05
N HIS A 47 4.95 -6.10 -25.39
CA HIS A 47 4.46 -7.47 -25.47
C HIS A 47 4.05 -7.80 -26.91
N SER A 48 3.24 -6.96 -27.54
CA SER A 48 2.87 -7.14 -28.96
C SER A 48 4.09 -7.12 -29.89
N LYS A 49 5.05 -6.21 -29.66
CA LYS A 49 6.28 -6.10 -30.46
C LYS A 49 7.20 -7.32 -30.32
N ASN A 50 7.07 -8.08 -29.25
CA ASN A 50 7.80 -9.33 -29.00
C ASN A 50 6.90 -10.56 -29.15
N GLU A 51 5.82 -10.45 -29.92
CA GLU A 51 4.92 -11.54 -30.30
C GLU A 51 4.25 -12.25 -29.10
N VAL A 52 4.11 -11.59 -27.95
CA VAL A 52 3.37 -12.11 -26.79
C VAL A 52 1.88 -11.98 -27.08
N ALA A 53 1.23 -13.09 -27.38
CA ALA A 53 -0.18 -13.17 -27.75
C ALA A 53 -1.12 -12.91 -26.56
N CYS A 54 -2.37 -12.56 -26.85
CA CYS A 54 -3.42 -12.40 -25.81
C CYS A 54 -3.59 -13.69 -24.98
N SER A 55 -3.58 -14.85 -25.66
CA SER A 55 -3.73 -16.16 -25.02
C SER A 55 -2.58 -16.52 -24.07
N THR A 56 -1.38 -15.96 -24.28
CA THR A 56 -0.25 -16.15 -23.35
C THR A 56 -0.63 -15.74 -21.90
N CYS A 57 -1.44 -14.69 -21.75
CA CYS A 57 -1.90 -14.19 -20.45
C CYS A 57 -3.30 -14.69 -20.09
N HIS A 58 -4.22 -14.77 -21.06
CA HIS A 58 -5.64 -15.05 -20.82
C HIS A 58 -6.06 -16.49 -21.09
N GLY A 59 -5.14 -17.35 -21.58
CA GLY A 59 -5.45 -18.73 -21.98
C GLY A 59 -6.22 -18.81 -23.31
N ASP A 60 -6.47 -20.01 -23.78
CA ASP A 60 -7.10 -20.30 -25.07
C ASP A 60 -8.56 -20.76 -24.95
N GLU A 61 -9.06 -20.92 -23.71
CA GLU A 61 -10.39 -21.48 -23.45
C GLU A 61 -11.52 -20.51 -23.79
N HIS A 62 -11.26 -19.19 -23.66
CA HIS A 62 -12.18 -18.14 -24.13
C HIS A 62 -12.02 -17.92 -25.63
N ASN A 63 -13.00 -18.36 -26.40
CA ASN A 63 -12.98 -18.29 -27.85
C ASN A 63 -14.30 -17.79 -28.49
N SER A 64 -15.26 -17.39 -27.66
CA SER A 64 -16.56 -16.83 -28.08
C SER A 64 -17.13 -15.86 -27.06
N SER A 65 -18.12 -15.06 -27.47
CA SER A 65 -18.83 -14.14 -26.59
C SER A 65 -19.68 -14.84 -25.51
N THR A 66 -19.91 -16.16 -25.65
CA THR A 66 -20.73 -16.93 -24.70
C THR A 66 -19.94 -17.66 -23.62
N ASN A 67 -18.61 -17.57 -23.65
CA ASN A 67 -17.73 -18.24 -22.69
C ASN A 67 -16.64 -17.29 -22.11
N VAL A 68 -17.03 -16.03 -21.86
CA VAL A 68 -16.14 -14.98 -21.33
C VAL A 68 -15.54 -15.37 -19.97
N GLU A 69 -16.28 -16.15 -19.19
CA GLU A 69 -15.84 -16.64 -17.88
C GLU A 69 -14.63 -17.58 -17.95
N LEU A 70 -14.32 -18.15 -19.12
CA LEU A 70 -13.15 -19.00 -19.31
C LEU A 70 -11.86 -18.19 -19.50
N ALA A 71 -11.95 -16.90 -19.83
CA ALA A 71 -10.77 -16.05 -19.89
C ALA A 71 -10.06 -16.00 -18.51
N LYS A 72 -8.77 -16.31 -18.50
CA LYS A 72 -7.95 -16.29 -17.28
C LYS A 72 -7.61 -14.85 -16.90
N ILE A 73 -7.55 -14.60 -15.60
CA ILE A 73 -7.03 -13.34 -15.03
C ILE A 73 -5.56 -13.57 -14.75
N PRO A 74 -4.64 -12.84 -15.41
CA PRO A 74 -3.21 -12.99 -15.15
C PRO A 74 -2.87 -12.61 -13.72
N THR A 75 -2.08 -13.45 -13.06
CA THR A 75 -1.52 -13.23 -11.72
C THR A 75 -0.03 -12.92 -11.82
N PRO A 76 0.64 -12.48 -10.74
CA PRO A 76 2.09 -12.35 -10.72
C PRO A 76 2.81 -13.63 -11.15
N ASP A 77 2.28 -14.82 -10.82
CA ASP A 77 2.89 -16.08 -11.22
C ASP A 77 2.88 -16.27 -12.75
N LYS A 78 1.86 -15.76 -13.44
CA LYS A 78 1.87 -15.73 -14.91
C LYS A 78 2.92 -14.76 -15.47
N CYS A 79 3.10 -13.63 -14.81
CA CYS A 79 4.14 -12.68 -15.21
C CYS A 79 5.55 -13.24 -14.97
N SER A 80 5.73 -14.09 -13.93
CA SER A 80 7.04 -14.68 -13.58
C SER A 80 7.59 -15.63 -14.63
N GLU A 81 6.77 -16.14 -15.53
CA GLU A 81 7.27 -17.00 -16.64
C GLU A 81 8.32 -16.28 -17.51
N CYS A 82 8.32 -14.93 -17.52
CA CYS A 82 9.29 -14.12 -18.26
C CYS A 82 9.94 -13.01 -17.40
N HIS A 83 9.31 -12.64 -16.28
CA HIS A 83 9.72 -11.54 -15.38
C HIS A 83 9.94 -12.04 -13.95
N ASP A 84 10.60 -13.18 -13.78
CA ASP A 84 10.79 -13.87 -12.50
C ASP A 84 11.49 -12.99 -11.45
N ASP A 85 12.55 -12.29 -11.84
CA ASP A 85 13.29 -11.40 -10.95
C ASP A 85 12.42 -10.26 -10.39
N LYS A 86 11.53 -9.67 -11.20
CA LYS A 86 10.62 -8.60 -10.77
C LYS A 86 9.52 -9.11 -9.87
N VAL A 87 9.00 -10.30 -10.18
CA VAL A 87 7.98 -10.95 -9.35
C VAL A 87 8.56 -11.35 -7.98
N GLU A 88 9.78 -11.91 -7.94
CA GLU A 88 10.44 -12.22 -6.69
C GLU A 88 10.72 -10.97 -5.82
N GLN A 89 11.14 -9.87 -6.43
CA GLN A 89 11.28 -8.59 -5.76
C GLN A 89 9.92 -8.10 -5.21
N TYR A 90 8.86 -8.17 -6.03
CA TYR A 90 7.52 -7.78 -5.62
C TYR A 90 7.01 -8.61 -4.45
N LYS A 91 7.20 -9.93 -4.47
CA LYS A 91 6.80 -10.84 -3.37
C LYS A 91 7.46 -10.48 -2.04
N LYS A 92 8.68 -9.95 -2.06
CA LYS A 92 9.39 -9.46 -0.86
C LYS A 92 8.93 -8.07 -0.40
N GLY A 93 8.25 -7.33 -1.26
CA GLY A 93 7.72 -5.99 -0.98
C GLY A 93 6.40 -6.00 -0.21
N LYS A 94 5.98 -4.83 0.28
CA LYS A 94 4.75 -4.69 1.06
C LYS A 94 3.49 -4.71 0.21
N HIS A 95 3.58 -4.35 -1.07
CA HIS A 95 2.45 -4.41 -1.99
C HIS A 95 1.91 -5.84 -2.15
N ALA A 96 2.77 -6.86 -2.17
CA ALA A 96 2.33 -8.25 -2.27
C ALA A 96 1.39 -8.68 -1.13
N LEU A 97 1.54 -8.07 0.04
CA LEU A 97 0.74 -8.37 1.23
C LEU A 97 -0.54 -7.54 1.35
N ALA A 98 -0.76 -6.56 0.45
CA ALA A 98 -1.84 -5.58 0.60
C ALA A 98 -3.23 -6.23 0.70
N TRP A 99 -3.52 -7.25 -0.11
CA TRP A 99 -4.79 -7.97 -0.08
C TRP A 99 -5.00 -8.74 1.22
N ALA A 100 -3.99 -9.48 1.65
CA ALA A 100 -4.02 -10.23 2.91
C ALA A 100 -4.11 -9.28 4.12
N ALA A 101 -3.40 -8.17 4.10
CA ALA A 101 -3.44 -7.15 5.15
C ALA A 101 -4.84 -6.53 5.30
N MET A 102 -5.51 -6.21 4.19
CA MET A 102 -6.89 -5.72 4.21
C MET A 102 -7.83 -6.76 4.85
N LYS A 103 -7.73 -8.03 4.46
CA LYS A 103 -8.58 -9.10 4.99
C LYS A 103 -8.31 -9.42 6.47
N ALA A 104 -7.08 -9.21 6.93
CA ALA A 104 -6.70 -9.43 8.32
C ALA A 104 -7.21 -8.32 9.26
N MET A 105 -7.68 -7.19 8.75
CA MET A 105 -8.26 -6.13 9.56
C MET A 105 -9.69 -6.49 9.98
N PRO A 106 -9.98 -6.70 11.28
CA PRO A 106 -11.32 -7.13 11.74
C PRO A 106 -12.42 -6.16 11.34
N THR A 107 -12.09 -4.88 11.36
CA THR A 107 -13.03 -3.78 11.10
C THR A 107 -13.33 -3.58 9.61
N ALA A 108 -12.47 -4.09 8.71
CA ALA A 108 -12.77 -4.07 7.28
C ALA A 108 -14.07 -4.84 6.96
N HIS A 109 -14.36 -5.90 7.71
CA HIS A 109 -15.55 -6.70 7.55
C HIS A 109 -16.84 -6.06 8.10
N MET A 110 -16.70 -4.98 8.88
CA MET A 110 -17.80 -4.22 9.46
C MET A 110 -18.25 -3.05 8.56
N GLN A 111 -17.49 -2.74 7.51
CA GLN A 111 -17.82 -1.65 6.60
C GLN A 111 -19.03 -2.01 5.70
N PRO A 112 -19.82 -1.01 5.27
CA PRO A 112 -20.90 -1.26 4.32
C PRO A 112 -20.41 -2.00 3.08
N MET A 113 -21.17 -2.98 2.62
CA MET A 113 -20.85 -3.79 1.43
C MET A 113 -20.52 -2.93 0.20
N ALA A 114 -21.17 -1.77 0.03
CA ALA A 114 -20.88 -0.85 -1.05
C ALA A 114 -19.42 -0.35 -1.07
N LEU A 115 -18.77 -0.28 0.09
CA LEU A 115 -17.36 0.12 0.22
C LEU A 115 -16.39 -1.06 0.13
N MET A 116 -16.87 -2.27 0.39
CA MET A 116 -16.05 -3.48 0.42
C MET A 116 -16.22 -4.37 -0.82
N GLU A 117 -17.29 -4.15 -1.58
CA GLU A 117 -17.67 -5.01 -2.69
C GLU A 117 -16.62 -5.04 -3.80
N GLY A 118 -16.14 -6.23 -4.10
CA GLY A 118 -15.25 -6.48 -5.22
C GLY A 118 -13.97 -5.64 -5.15
N MET A 119 -13.73 -4.88 -6.22
CA MET A 119 -12.55 -4.02 -6.37
C MET A 119 -12.84 -2.54 -6.10
N LYS A 120 -13.95 -2.23 -5.46
CA LYS A 120 -14.33 -0.88 -5.01
C LYS A 120 -13.89 -0.65 -3.57
N GLY A 121 -13.98 0.56 -3.09
CA GLY A 121 -13.58 0.90 -1.72
C GLY A 121 -12.15 0.44 -1.42
N CYS A 122 -11.93 -0.19 -0.28
CA CYS A 122 -10.61 -0.68 0.14
C CYS A 122 -9.96 -1.59 -0.89
N GLY A 123 -10.73 -2.49 -1.51
CA GLY A 123 -10.27 -3.37 -2.57
C GLY A 123 -9.78 -2.63 -3.81
N GLY A 124 -10.25 -1.41 -4.06
CA GLY A 124 -9.79 -0.57 -5.17
C GLY A 124 -8.28 -0.33 -5.18
N CYS A 125 -7.68 -0.12 -4.00
CA CYS A 125 -6.25 0.07 -3.81
C CYS A 125 -5.55 -1.25 -3.41
N HIS A 126 -6.09 -1.97 -2.45
CA HIS A 126 -5.49 -3.21 -1.94
C HIS A 126 -5.48 -4.37 -2.94
N LYS A 127 -6.16 -4.23 -4.08
CA LYS A 127 -6.10 -5.19 -5.21
C LYS A 127 -4.69 -5.47 -5.72
N ILE A 128 -3.74 -4.58 -5.47
CA ILE A 128 -2.34 -4.78 -5.82
C ILE A 128 -1.73 -6.02 -5.13
N GLY A 129 -2.28 -6.45 -3.98
CA GLY A 129 -1.79 -7.61 -3.24
C GLY A 129 -2.01 -8.94 -3.97
N MET A 130 -1.17 -9.91 -3.66
CA MET A 130 -1.31 -11.28 -4.16
C MET A 130 -2.62 -11.90 -3.69
N LYS A 131 -3.20 -12.73 -4.55
CA LYS A 131 -4.44 -13.48 -4.30
C LYS A 131 -4.25 -14.91 -4.72
N THR A 132 -4.90 -15.81 -4.00
CA THR A 132 -5.01 -17.21 -4.39
C THR A 132 -5.97 -17.39 -5.56
N GLU A 133 -5.86 -18.49 -6.28
CA GLU A 133 -6.81 -18.82 -7.36
C GLU A 133 -8.26 -18.88 -6.88
N SER A 134 -8.49 -19.38 -5.66
CA SER A 134 -9.82 -19.44 -5.06
C SER A 134 -10.41 -18.05 -4.81
N GLU A 135 -9.59 -17.10 -4.35
CA GLU A 135 -10.00 -15.69 -4.16
C GLU A 135 -10.32 -15.02 -5.49
N ILE A 136 -9.52 -15.26 -6.53
CA ILE A 136 -9.78 -14.75 -7.88
C ILE A 136 -11.08 -15.32 -8.43
N LYS A 137 -11.32 -16.62 -8.26
CA LYS A 137 -12.57 -17.27 -8.68
C LYS A 137 -13.79 -16.67 -7.98
N GLU A 138 -13.67 -16.38 -6.69
CA GLU A 138 -14.76 -15.74 -5.93
C GLU A 138 -15.02 -14.31 -6.40
N LEU A 139 -13.97 -13.51 -6.59
CA LEU A 139 -14.09 -12.14 -7.12
C LEU A 139 -14.72 -12.13 -8.53
N LYS A 140 -14.42 -13.11 -9.39
CA LYS A 140 -15.08 -13.26 -10.69
C LYS A 140 -16.58 -13.48 -10.56
N LYS A 141 -17.02 -14.34 -9.63
CA LYS A 141 -18.45 -14.58 -9.38
C LYS A 141 -19.17 -13.32 -8.92
N GLN A 142 -18.50 -12.46 -8.15
CA GLN A 142 -19.04 -11.20 -7.67
C GLN A 142 -19.03 -10.10 -8.74
N GLY A 143 -18.68 -10.40 -9.99
CA GLY A 143 -18.58 -9.42 -11.07
C GLY A 143 -17.35 -8.50 -11.01
N ALA A 144 -16.41 -8.74 -10.09
CA ALA A 144 -15.18 -7.97 -9.98
C ALA A 144 -14.13 -8.34 -11.04
N GLY A 145 -14.42 -9.23 -11.90
CA GLY A 145 -13.73 -9.83 -13.04
C GLY A 145 -12.32 -9.34 -13.33
N PHE A 146 -12.18 -8.62 -14.42
CA PHE A 146 -10.89 -8.14 -14.90
C PHE A 146 -10.41 -6.92 -14.11
N GLY A 147 -9.17 -6.91 -13.65
CA GLY A 147 -8.61 -5.82 -12.84
C GLY A 147 -8.10 -6.26 -11.48
N VAL A 148 -7.93 -7.56 -11.30
CA VAL A 148 -7.43 -8.17 -10.06
C VAL A 148 -5.92 -8.36 -10.10
N ALA A 149 -5.27 -8.09 -11.23
CA ALA A 149 -3.84 -8.27 -11.39
C ALA A 149 -3.05 -7.26 -10.55
N SER A 150 -1.94 -7.72 -10.00
CA SER A 150 -1.09 -6.94 -9.10
C SER A 150 -0.16 -6.01 -9.87
N CYS A 151 0.40 -6.48 -10.97
CA CYS A 151 1.39 -5.75 -11.77
C CYS A 151 0.74 -4.59 -12.56
N ASP A 152 -0.50 -4.77 -13.01
CA ASP A 152 -1.23 -3.76 -13.78
C ASP A 152 -1.80 -2.61 -12.94
N ALA A 153 -1.58 -2.63 -11.64
CA ALA A 153 -1.83 -1.47 -10.80
C ALA A 153 -0.91 -0.28 -11.14
N CYS A 154 0.32 -0.59 -11.61
CA CYS A 154 1.32 0.41 -12.00
C CYS A 154 1.63 0.35 -13.50
N HIS A 155 1.67 -0.84 -14.09
CA HIS A 155 1.87 -1.09 -15.52
C HIS A 155 0.52 -1.22 -16.21
N THR A 156 -0.16 -0.10 -16.44
CA THR A 156 -1.55 -0.12 -16.92
C THR A 156 -1.70 -1.03 -18.16
N ARG A 157 -2.61 -1.94 -18.06
CA ARG A 157 -2.97 -2.85 -19.17
C ARG A 157 -3.72 -2.04 -20.24
N HIS A 158 -3.52 -2.30 -21.49
CA HIS A 158 -2.70 -3.36 -22.08
C HIS A 158 -1.42 -2.80 -22.72
N THR A 159 -1.13 -1.49 -22.48
CA THR A 159 0.13 -0.87 -22.91
C THR A 159 1.34 -1.40 -22.14
N PHE A 160 1.16 -1.75 -20.87
CA PHE A 160 2.22 -2.17 -19.94
C PHE A 160 3.43 -1.24 -19.98
N SER A 161 3.16 0.07 -20.02
CA SER A 161 4.16 1.09 -20.23
C SER A 161 5.08 1.26 -19.01
N VAL A 162 6.38 1.02 -19.20
CA VAL A 162 7.40 1.36 -18.19
C VAL A 162 7.52 2.87 -18.01
N GLN A 163 7.24 3.65 -19.05
CA GLN A 163 7.27 5.12 -18.99
C GLN A 163 6.18 5.64 -18.05
N GLU A 164 4.97 5.10 -18.15
CA GLU A 164 3.86 5.39 -17.25
C GLU A 164 4.19 4.96 -15.80
N ALA A 165 4.62 3.72 -15.61
CA ALA A 165 4.96 3.19 -14.28
C ALA A 165 6.08 3.96 -13.57
N LYS A 166 6.94 4.68 -14.31
CA LYS A 166 7.98 5.56 -13.77
C LYS A 166 7.49 6.93 -13.35
N GLN A 167 6.24 7.29 -13.65
CA GLN A 167 5.68 8.57 -13.22
C GLN A 167 5.13 8.47 -11.79
N PRO A 168 5.26 9.50 -10.96
CA PRO A 168 4.64 9.52 -9.62
C PRO A 168 3.13 9.30 -9.65
N GLN A 169 2.47 9.64 -10.74
CA GLN A 169 1.03 9.44 -10.95
C GLN A 169 0.62 7.97 -10.90
N ALA A 170 1.50 7.03 -11.24
CA ALA A 170 1.24 5.61 -11.07
C ALA A 170 1.05 5.21 -9.58
N CYS A 171 1.66 5.95 -8.66
CA CYS A 171 1.51 5.76 -7.23
C CYS A 171 0.31 6.54 -6.67
N GLN A 172 0.04 7.71 -7.23
CA GLN A 172 -1.00 8.64 -6.80
C GLN A 172 -2.37 7.97 -6.70
N THR A 173 -2.72 7.07 -7.62
CA THR A 173 -4.03 6.41 -7.66
C THR A 173 -4.44 5.71 -6.37
N CYS A 174 -3.46 5.35 -5.53
CA CYS A 174 -3.66 4.70 -4.25
C CYS A 174 -3.05 5.48 -3.08
N HIS A 175 -1.98 6.25 -3.33
CA HIS A 175 -1.24 6.99 -2.30
C HIS A 175 -1.65 8.47 -2.28
N MET A 176 -2.95 8.71 -2.03
CA MET A 176 -3.55 10.04 -1.88
C MET A 176 -4.70 10.03 -0.87
N GLY A 177 -5.08 11.19 -0.39
CA GLY A 177 -6.28 11.40 0.43
C GLY A 177 -6.05 11.21 1.92
N PHE A 178 -7.06 10.70 2.62
CA PHE A 178 -7.18 10.74 4.07
C PHE A 178 -6.02 10.05 4.80
N ASP A 179 -5.78 8.79 4.54
CA ASP A 179 -4.85 7.92 5.27
C ASP A 179 -3.53 7.67 4.52
N HIS A 180 -3.47 8.00 3.23
CA HIS A 180 -2.32 7.79 2.37
C HIS A 180 -1.92 9.05 1.58
N PRO A 181 -1.74 10.24 2.22
CA PRO A 181 -1.54 11.52 1.53
C PRO A 181 -0.10 11.72 0.99
N GLN A 182 0.57 10.64 0.56
CA GLN A 182 1.95 10.73 0.10
C GLN A 182 2.08 11.55 -1.19
N TRP A 183 1.08 11.50 -2.07
CA TRP A 183 1.07 12.34 -3.27
C TRP A 183 1.04 13.83 -2.92
N GLU A 184 0.14 14.23 -2.02
CA GLU A 184 -0.02 15.61 -1.58
C GLU A 184 1.26 16.12 -0.90
N MET A 185 1.86 15.28 -0.04
CA MET A 185 3.12 15.59 0.63
C MET A 185 4.27 15.74 -0.37
N TYR A 186 4.36 14.81 -1.32
CA TYR A 186 5.40 14.84 -2.35
C TYR A 186 5.22 16.00 -3.31
N SER A 187 4.03 16.16 -3.91
CA SER A 187 3.79 17.14 -4.98
C SER A 187 4.00 18.59 -4.54
N SER A 188 3.75 18.89 -3.26
CA SER A 188 3.99 20.20 -2.64
C SER A 188 5.38 20.33 -1.95
N SER A 189 6.17 19.24 -1.91
CA SER A 189 7.56 19.30 -1.41
C SER A 189 8.52 19.90 -2.44
N LYS A 190 9.74 20.21 -2.01
CA LYS A 190 10.79 20.64 -2.94
C LYS A 190 11.10 19.62 -4.03
N HIS A 191 11.06 18.33 -3.71
CA HIS A 191 11.29 17.26 -4.68
C HIS A 191 10.16 17.21 -5.72
N GLY A 192 8.91 17.25 -5.28
CA GLY A 192 7.75 17.22 -6.18
C GLY A 192 7.62 18.50 -7.04
N VAL A 193 7.89 19.66 -6.45
CA VAL A 193 7.90 20.93 -7.21
C VAL A 193 8.96 20.87 -8.33
N ARG A 194 10.17 20.34 -8.07
CA ARG A 194 11.20 20.15 -9.12
C ARG A 194 10.72 19.21 -10.21
N TYR A 195 10.05 18.10 -9.84
CA TYR A 195 9.46 17.17 -10.79
C TYR A 195 8.44 17.88 -11.69
N LEU A 196 7.49 18.62 -11.11
CA LEU A 196 6.45 19.33 -11.87
C LEU A 196 7.05 20.39 -12.80
N LEU A 197 8.04 21.17 -12.34
CA LEU A 197 8.74 22.16 -13.17
C LEU A 197 9.50 21.50 -14.34
N LYS A 198 10.05 20.31 -14.14
CA LYS A 198 10.69 19.55 -15.22
C LYS A 198 9.66 19.02 -16.21
N GLN A 199 8.53 18.47 -15.74
CA GLN A 199 7.44 18.01 -16.60
C GLN A 199 6.89 19.15 -17.50
N ASN A 200 6.76 20.36 -16.94
CA ASN A 200 6.33 21.55 -17.65
C ASN A 200 7.45 22.21 -18.48
N LYS A 201 8.60 21.54 -18.64
CA LYS A 201 9.75 22.04 -19.40
C LYS A 201 10.32 23.39 -18.91
N THR A 202 10.00 23.80 -17.66
CA THR A 202 10.58 24.97 -17.01
C THR A 202 12.04 24.71 -16.57
N LEU A 203 12.36 23.47 -16.23
CA LEU A 203 13.70 23.01 -15.95
C LEU A 203 14.26 22.17 -17.09
N PRO A 204 15.60 22.23 -17.36
CA PRO A 204 16.25 21.40 -18.36
C PRO A 204 16.00 19.91 -18.15
N GLU A 205 15.99 19.10 -19.23
CA GLU A 205 15.73 17.66 -19.16
C GLU A 205 16.72 16.88 -18.29
N ASN A 206 17.97 17.32 -18.23
CA ASN A 206 19.01 16.69 -17.40
C ASN A 206 18.95 17.10 -15.93
N THR A 207 18.00 17.95 -15.53
CA THR A 207 17.84 18.36 -14.13
C THR A 207 17.40 17.18 -13.26
N ALA A 208 18.08 16.96 -12.14
CA ALA A 208 17.65 15.97 -11.16
C ALA A 208 16.27 16.35 -10.56
N ALA A 209 15.30 15.48 -10.72
CA ALA A 209 13.93 15.64 -10.23
C ALA A 209 13.42 14.28 -9.74
N PRO A 210 13.74 13.90 -8.48
CA PRO A 210 13.44 12.57 -7.96
C PRO A 210 11.93 12.34 -7.90
N THR A 211 11.52 11.15 -8.30
CA THR A 211 10.14 10.67 -8.26
C THR A 211 9.94 9.71 -7.07
N CYS A 212 8.71 9.26 -6.85
CA CYS A 212 8.43 8.21 -5.87
C CYS A 212 9.32 6.99 -6.10
N GLN A 213 9.42 6.57 -7.37
CA GLN A 213 10.21 5.40 -7.78
C GLN A 213 11.71 5.60 -7.54
N THR A 214 12.23 6.82 -7.64
CA THR A 214 13.64 7.11 -7.34
C THR A 214 14.00 6.75 -5.90
N CYS A 215 13.07 6.99 -4.96
CA CYS A 215 13.28 6.75 -3.54
C CYS A 215 12.84 5.35 -3.09
N HIS A 216 11.75 4.83 -3.66
CA HIS A 216 11.10 3.61 -3.19
C HIS A 216 11.32 2.39 -4.08
N MET A 217 11.83 2.58 -5.31
CA MET A 217 12.09 1.52 -6.30
C MET A 217 13.46 1.72 -6.95
N GLN A 218 14.50 1.84 -6.12
CA GLN A 218 15.87 2.13 -6.59
C GLN A 218 16.28 1.12 -7.67
N GLU A 219 16.82 1.63 -8.77
CA GLU A 219 17.27 0.80 -9.92
C GLU A 219 16.16 -0.10 -10.51
N GLY A 220 14.88 0.26 -10.29
CA GLY A 220 13.74 -0.54 -10.75
C GLY A 220 13.48 -1.79 -9.92
N ASN A 221 13.96 -1.82 -8.68
CA ASN A 221 13.65 -2.89 -7.73
C ASN A 221 12.19 -2.78 -7.25
N HIS A 222 11.45 -3.88 -7.33
CA HIS A 222 10.03 -3.96 -6.96
C HIS A 222 9.80 -4.34 -5.49
N GLU A 223 10.85 -4.51 -4.70
CA GLU A 223 10.78 -4.71 -3.25
C GLU A 223 10.48 -3.38 -2.53
N VAL A 224 9.24 -2.90 -2.68
CA VAL A 224 8.82 -1.61 -2.10
C VAL A 224 8.56 -1.78 -0.61
N ARG A 225 9.45 -1.23 0.20
CA ARG A 225 9.33 -1.16 1.67
C ARG A 225 10.24 -0.07 2.24
N THR A 226 10.00 0.32 3.49
CA THR A 226 10.78 1.33 4.20
C THR A 226 11.08 0.88 5.63
N ALA A 227 12.07 1.50 6.27
CA ALA A 227 12.42 1.24 7.66
C ALA A 227 11.24 1.47 8.63
N TRP A 228 10.42 2.48 8.37
CA TRP A 228 9.33 2.87 9.30
C TRP A 228 8.01 2.16 9.01
N GLY A 229 7.76 1.77 7.78
CA GLY A 229 6.45 1.29 7.33
C GLY A 229 5.38 2.36 7.42
N PHE A 230 4.18 2.01 6.96
CA PHE A 230 3.05 2.92 6.84
C PHE A 230 2.62 3.53 8.19
N LEU A 231 2.43 2.70 9.21
CA LEU A 231 1.96 3.16 10.52
C LEU A 231 3.09 3.59 11.47
N ALA A 232 4.34 3.61 11.03
CA ALA A 232 5.53 3.80 11.86
C ALA A 232 5.57 2.87 13.10
N VAL A 233 5.07 1.65 12.96
CA VAL A 233 5.10 0.63 14.03
C VAL A 233 6.10 -0.50 13.74
N ARG A 234 6.79 -0.43 12.61
CA ARG A 234 7.86 -1.37 12.24
C ARG A 234 9.15 -1.17 13.04
N LEU A 235 9.39 0.03 13.53
CA LEU A 235 10.61 0.33 14.29
C LEU A 235 10.78 -0.64 15.46
N PRO A 236 12.02 -1.03 15.76
CA PRO A 236 12.32 -1.67 17.04
C PRO A 236 11.92 -0.75 18.20
N LEU A 237 11.73 -1.32 19.37
CA LEU A 237 11.49 -0.49 20.56
C LEU A 237 12.76 0.33 20.84
N PRO A 238 12.62 1.65 21.06
CA PRO A 238 13.77 2.51 21.32
C PRO A 238 14.33 2.28 22.73
N ASP A 239 15.60 2.65 22.95
CA ASP A 239 16.23 2.62 24.26
C ASP A 239 15.68 3.69 25.22
N ASP A 240 15.12 4.77 24.70
CA ASP A 240 14.42 5.80 25.45
C ASP A 240 13.15 5.19 26.07
N LYS A 241 13.14 5.04 27.39
CA LYS A 241 12.06 4.37 28.14
C LYS A 241 10.70 5.03 27.92
N GLN A 242 10.65 6.36 27.92
CA GLN A 242 9.38 7.07 27.74
C GLN A 242 8.81 6.81 26.34
N TRP A 243 9.65 6.89 25.32
CA TRP A 243 9.22 6.60 23.95
C TRP A 243 8.86 5.11 23.78
N ALA A 244 9.58 4.20 24.42
CA ALA A 244 9.22 2.79 24.43
C ALA A 244 7.83 2.54 25.05
N ASP A 245 7.53 3.17 26.17
CA ASP A 245 6.20 3.10 26.82
C ASP A 245 5.09 3.70 25.95
N ASP A 246 5.36 4.80 25.27
CA ASP A 246 4.40 5.42 24.34
C ASP A 246 4.13 4.50 23.14
N ARG A 247 5.15 3.86 22.59
CA ARG A 247 4.99 2.87 21.52
C ARG A 247 4.25 1.62 21.98
N VAL A 248 4.53 1.11 23.18
CA VAL A 248 3.77 -0.01 23.77
C VAL A 248 2.30 0.35 23.88
N THR A 249 1.97 1.56 24.36
CA THR A 249 0.60 2.07 24.43
C THR A 249 -0.10 2.06 23.05
N ILE A 250 0.59 2.47 22.00
CA ILE A 250 0.06 2.42 20.62
C ILE A 250 -0.17 0.97 20.18
N LEU A 251 0.79 0.07 20.47
CA LEU A 251 0.66 -1.36 20.10
C LEU A 251 -0.49 -2.04 20.85
N GLN A 252 -0.78 -1.63 22.09
CA GLN A 252 -1.95 -2.07 22.85
C GLN A 252 -3.25 -1.60 22.16
N ALA A 253 -3.32 -0.34 21.77
CA ALA A 253 -4.48 0.21 21.09
C ALA A 253 -4.64 -0.31 19.64
N LEU A 254 -3.62 -0.92 19.05
CA LEU A 254 -3.69 -1.68 17.81
C LEU A 254 -4.04 -3.16 18.03
N ASN A 255 -4.28 -3.57 19.27
CA ASN A 255 -4.49 -4.98 19.64
C ASN A 255 -3.36 -5.93 19.21
N VAL A 256 -2.16 -5.42 19.03
CA VAL A 256 -0.93 -6.21 18.82
C VAL A 256 -0.42 -6.73 20.17
N LEU A 257 -0.59 -5.92 21.20
CA LEU A 257 -0.42 -6.28 22.60
C LEU A 257 -1.79 -6.18 23.31
N ASP A 258 -2.00 -6.98 24.34
CA ASP A 258 -3.15 -6.85 25.22
C ASP A 258 -2.96 -5.66 26.20
N PRO A 259 -3.98 -5.28 26.99
CA PRO A 259 -3.85 -4.18 27.95
C PRO A 259 -2.75 -4.36 29.01
N ASP A 260 -2.32 -5.60 29.26
CA ASP A 260 -1.20 -5.92 30.17
C ASP A 260 0.16 -5.93 29.46
N GLY A 261 0.20 -5.64 28.15
CA GLY A 261 1.41 -5.61 27.33
C GLY A 261 1.87 -6.98 26.82
N LYS A 262 1.05 -8.02 26.98
CA LYS A 262 1.36 -9.36 26.46
C LYS A 262 1.01 -9.48 24.97
N PRO A 263 1.75 -10.28 24.19
CA PRO A 263 1.43 -10.53 22.80
C PRO A 263 0.03 -11.11 22.59
N THR A 264 -0.70 -10.60 21.61
CA THR A 264 -1.95 -11.21 21.13
C THR A 264 -1.69 -12.06 19.88
N PRO A 265 -2.64 -12.91 19.44
CA PRO A 265 -2.50 -13.63 18.16
C PRO A 265 -2.28 -12.70 16.95
N ARG A 266 -2.72 -11.45 17.02
CA ARG A 266 -2.47 -10.44 15.98
C ARG A 266 -0.99 -10.12 15.82
N LEU A 267 -0.18 -10.23 16.89
CA LEU A 267 1.26 -10.00 16.80
C LEU A 267 1.93 -10.98 15.83
N ASP A 268 1.54 -12.24 15.82
CA ASP A 268 2.12 -13.24 14.92
C ASP A 268 1.80 -12.91 13.44
N ILE A 269 0.58 -12.46 13.17
CA ILE A 269 0.17 -12.01 11.84
C ILE A 269 1.00 -10.82 11.37
N VAL A 270 1.13 -9.78 12.22
CA VAL A 270 1.86 -8.58 11.84
C VAL A 270 3.37 -8.81 11.76
N LYS A 271 3.94 -9.75 12.52
CA LYS A 271 5.34 -10.19 12.37
C LYS A 271 5.54 -10.96 11.07
N ALA A 272 4.68 -11.92 10.75
CA ALA A 272 4.77 -12.70 9.52
C ALA A 272 4.70 -11.80 8.28
N ALA A 273 3.89 -10.74 8.35
CA ALA A 273 3.80 -9.72 7.30
C ALA A 273 4.89 -8.63 7.41
N ASP A 274 5.79 -8.72 8.39
CA ASP A 274 6.86 -7.74 8.64
C ASP A 274 6.33 -6.30 8.75
N VAL A 275 5.18 -6.14 9.43
CA VAL A 275 4.48 -4.85 9.60
C VAL A 275 4.89 -4.16 10.89
N ALA A 276 5.27 -4.91 11.93
CA ALA A 276 5.61 -4.38 13.23
C ALA A 276 6.87 -5.04 13.82
N ARG A 277 7.62 -4.27 14.58
CA ARG A 277 8.74 -4.71 15.41
C ARG A 277 9.85 -5.40 14.63
N LEU A 278 10.42 -4.69 13.65
CA LEU A 278 11.67 -5.11 12.99
C LEU A 278 12.79 -5.31 14.03
N THR A 279 13.74 -6.17 13.70
CA THR A 279 15.01 -6.19 14.40
C THR A 279 15.78 -4.88 14.15
N GLN A 280 16.72 -4.53 15.02
CA GLN A 280 17.57 -3.36 14.82
C GLN A 280 18.38 -3.47 13.52
N GLU A 281 18.82 -4.68 13.18
CA GLU A 281 19.59 -4.96 11.96
C GLU A 281 18.72 -4.72 10.70
N ASP A 282 17.50 -5.26 10.65
CA ASP A 282 16.59 -5.08 9.52
C ASP A 282 16.21 -3.60 9.34
N TRP A 283 15.94 -2.92 10.45
CA TRP A 283 15.66 -1.49 10.42
C TRP A 283 16.85 -0.69 9.87
N GLN A 284 18.05 -0.96 10.36
CA GLN A 284 19.27 -0.26 9.92
C GLN A 284 19.56 -0.51 8.43
N LYS A 285 19.36 -1.73 7.96
CA LYS A 285 19.53 -2.08 6.55
C LYS A 285 18.60 -1.26 5.63
N GLU A 286 17.32 -1.14 5.99
CA GLU A 286 16.38 -0.31 5.22
C GLU A 286 16.72 1.18 5.33
N ARG A 287 17.19 1.64 6.50
CA ARG A 287 17.69 3.01 6.72
C ARG A 287 18.86 3.32 5.79
N ASP A 288 19.84 2.43 5.73
CA ASP A 288 21.06 2.61 4.93
C ASP A 288 20.75 2.65 3.43
N LYS A 289 19.79 1.87 2.95
CA LYS A 289 19.27 1.97 1.57
C LYS A 289 18.78 3.38 1.26
N MET A 290 18.01 3.97 2.18
CA MET A 290 17.48 5.32 1.98
C MET A 290 18.61 6.37 2.02
N VAL A 291 19.56 6.26 2.94
CA VAL A 291 20.76 7.15 2.97
C VAL A 291 21.52 7.05 1.66
N LYS A 292 21.78 5.85 1.15
CA LYS A 292 22.44 5.64 -0.16
C LYS A 292 21.68 6.34 -1.30
N THR A 293 20.36 6.27 -1.28
CA THR A 293 19.52 6.96 -2.27
C THR A 293 19.65 8.48 -2.18
N CYS A 294 19.54 9.03 -0.98
CA CYS A 294 19.72 10.47 -0.74
C CYS A 294 21.10 10.97 -1.17
N ASN A 295 22.14 10.15 -1.00
CA ASN A 295 23.52 10.48 -1.31
C ASN A 295 23.79 10.68 -2.82
N GLN A 296 22.85 10.33 -3.68
CA GLN A 296 22.97 10.69 -5.11
C GLN A 296 22.93 12.21 -5.35
N CYS A 297 22.34 12.97 -4.43
CA CYS A 297 22.18 14.42 -4.53
C CYS A 297 22.62 15.20 -3.29
N HIS A 298 22.65 14.58 -2.12
CA HIS A 298 22.93 15.19 -0.82
C HIS A 298 24.16 14.56 -0.16
N SER A 299 24.83 15.29 0.73
CA SER A 299 25.88 14.69 1.55
C SER A 299 25.31 13.66 2.53
N ALA A 300 26.11 12.67 2.90
CA ALA A 300 25.69 11.64 3.85
C ALA A 300 25.26 12.21 5.20
N ASN A 301 25.96 13.22 5.69
CA ASN A 301 25.63 13.90 6.96
C ASN A 301 24.28 14.62 6.87
N PHE A 302 24.02 15.31 5.76
CA PHE A 302 22.73 15.94 5.53
C PHE A 302 21.61 14.89 5.50
N ALA A 303 21.77 13.84 4.71
CA ALA A 303 20.78 12.78 4.57
C ALA A 303 20.46 12.10 5.91
N LYS A 304 21.48 11.76 6.70
CA LYS A 304 21.32 11.19 8.04
C LYS A 304 20.59 12.15 8.97
N GLY A 305 21.01 13.42 9.02
CA GLY A 305 20.37 14.43 9.87
C GLY A 305 18.90 14.69 9.53
N GLU A 306 18.53 14.69 8.24
CA GLU A 306 17.13 14.84 7.83
C GLU A 306 16.29 13.62 8.23
N LEU A 307 16.83 12.42 8.13
CA LEU A 307 16.14 11.21 8.59
C LEU A 307 16.01 11.15 10.12
N GLU A 308 16.99 11.63 10.86
CA GLU A 308 16.92 11.76 12.33
C GLU A 308 15.86 12.78 12.79
N LYS A 309 15.68 13.86 12.04
CA LYS A 309 14.55 14.79 12.28
C LYS A 309 13.20 14.08 12.11
N GLY A 310 13.11 13.19 11.12
CA GLY A 310 11.92 12.35 10.94
C GLY A 310 11.68 11.43 12.14
N ASP A 311 12.71 10.79 12.68
CA ASP A 311 12.61 9.94 13.87
C ASP A 311 12.14 10.74 15.10
N ASN A 312 12.69 11.94 15.30
CA ASN A 312 12.26 12.84 16.37
C ASN A 312 10.79 13.26 16.21
N MET A 313 10.33 13.44 14.97
CA MET A 313 8.92 13.73 14.71
C MET A 313 8.01 12.53 15.00
N ILE A 314 8.47 11.30 14.73
CA ILE A 314 7.75 10.09 15.15
C ILE A 314 7.65 10.04 16.69
N LYS A 315 8.75 10.32 17.39
CA LYS A 315 8.77 10.34 18.86
C LYS A 315 7.74 11.32 19.42
N GLU A 316 7.68 12.52 18.88
CA GLU A 316 6.70 13.53 19.33
C GLU A 316 5.25 13.13 18.99
N ALA A 317 5.02 12.59 17.79
CA ALA A 317 3.70 12.08 17.39
C ALA A 317 3.25 10.90 18.26
N ASP A 318 4.17 10.00 18.61
CA ASP A 318 3.89 8.87 19.51
C ASP A 318 3.54 9.33 20.91
N ARG A 319 4.23 10.36 21.44
CA ARG A 319 3.96 10.96 22.74
C ARG A 319 2.53 11.50 22.83
N LEU A 320 2.13 12.33 21.84
CA LEU A 320 0.77 12.90 21.79
C LEU A 320 -0.29 11.80 21.64
N MET A 321 -0.03 10.82 20.79
CA MET A 321 -0.96 9.72 20.53
C MET A 321 -1.14 8.85 21.77
N ALA A 322 -0.05 8.50 22.44
CA ALA A 322 -0.11 7.70 23.67
C ALA A 322 -0.86 8.41 24.79
N GLU A 323 -0.71 9.73 24.92
CA GLU A 323 -1.48 10.54 25.89
C GLU A 323 -2.99 10.50 25.58
N ALA A 324 -3.37 10.61 24.31
CA ALA A 324 -4.77 10.48 23.89
C ALA A 324 -5.32 9.07 24.17
N ILE A 325 -4.57 8.01 23.85
CA ILE A 325 -4.95 6.62 24.13
C ILE A 325 -5.15 6.40 25.62
N ARG A 326 -4.22 6.85 26.48
CA ARG A 326 -4.31 6.72 27.93
C ARG A 326 -5.54 7.46 28.48
N THR A 327 -5.89 8.62 27.91
CA THR A 327 -7.08 9.39 28.29
C THR A 327 -8.36 8.58 28.00
N VAL A 328 -8.49 7.99 26.82
CA VAL A 328 -9.65 7.17 26.44
C VAL A 328 -9.66 5.84 27.20
N ALA A 329 -8.50 5.19 27.39
CA ALA A 329 -8.37 3.99 28.21
C ALA A 329 -8.86 4.22 29.67
N GLY A 330 -8.59 5.40 30.22
CA GLY A 330 -9.11 5.81 31.51
C GLY A 330 -10.65 5.79 31.58
N LEU A 331 -11.34 6.17 30.52
CA LEU A 331 -12.82 6.12 30.48
C LEU A 331 -13.35 4.67 30.50
N TYR A 332 -12.65 3.75 29.85
CA TYR A 332 -12.96 2.33 29.93
C TYR A 332 -12.75 1.78 31.35
N LYS A 333 -11.63 2.13 31.98
CA LYS A 333 -11.30 1.74 33.36
C LYS A 333 -12.34 2.28 34.34
N ASP A 334 -12.77 3.52 34.15
CA ASP A 334 -13.77 4.18 35.03
C ASP A 334 -15.21 3.70 34.74
N GLY A 335 -15.42 2.84 33.74
CA GLY A 335 -16.73 2.34 33.34
C GLY A 335 -17.63 3.41 32.72
N VAL A 336 -17.06 4.52 32.24
CA VAL A 336 -17.78 5.61 31.54
C VAL A 336 -18.18 5.18 30.14
N ILE A 337 -17.29 4.44 29.44
CA ILE A 337 -17.56 3.77 28.17
C ILE A 337 -17.26 2.28 28.26
N LYS A 338 -17.91 1.50 27.41
CA LYS A 338 -17.76 0.03 27.38
C LYS A 338 -17.72 -0.44 25.92
N LYS A 339 -16.89 -1.44 25.65
CA LYS A 339 -16.89 -2.14 24.38
C LYS A 339 -18.11 -3.06 24.27
N ALA A 340 -18.52 -3.34 23.03
CA ALA A 340 -19.49 -4.39 22.77
C ALA A 340 -18.95 -5.77 23.21
N LYS A 341 -19.85 -6.71 23.54
CA LYS A 341 -19.46 -8.05 24.03
C LYS A 341 -18.58 -8.86 23.06
N SER A 342 -18.58 -8.49 21.79
CA SER A 342 -17.74 -9.11 20.74
C SER A 342 -16.26 -8.74 20.85
N TYR A 343 -15.90 -7.71 21.61
CA TYR A 343 -14.50 -7.33 21.80
C TYR A 343 -13.88 -8.07 22.98
N THR A 344 -12.69 -8.59 22.77
CA THR A 344 -11.93 -9.34 23.80
C THR A 344 -11.47 -8.43 24.95
N TYR A 345 -11.10 -7.19 24.63
CA TYR A 345 -10.53 -6.27 25.59
C TYR A 345 -11.37 -4.99 25.72
N ASN A 346 -11.57 -4.54 26.93
CA ASN A 346 -12.23 -3.26 27.24
C ASN A 346 -11.19 -2.12 27.20
N PHE A 347 -10.69 -1.84 26.00
CA PHE A 347 -9.60 -0.92 25.74
C PHE A 347 -9.82 -0.21 24.38
N PRO A 348 -9.24 0.98 24.12
CA PRO A 348 -9.32 1.62 22.80
C PRO A 348 -8.83 0.70 21.67
N ASP A 349 -9.49 0.77 20.52
CA ASP A 349 -9.09 0.05 19.31
C ASP A 349 -8.99 1.04 18.15
N LEU A 350 -7.76 1.31 17.70
CA LEU A 350 -7.46 2.26 16.64
C LEU A 350 -7.89 1.76 15.25
N LEU A 351 -8.26 0.49 15.12
CA LEU A 351 -8.66 -0.11 13.87
C LEU A 351 -10.18 -0.23 13.70
N THR A 352 -10.97 0.38 14.60
CA THR A 352 -12.44 0.41 14.46
C THR A 352 -12.93 1.35 13.37
N PHE A 353 -12.06 2.19 12.84
CA PHE A 353 -12.39 3.17 11.79
C PHE A 353 -13.61 4.02 12.20
N HIS A 354 -14.50 4.31 11.23
CA HIS A 354 -15.72 5.07 11.48
C HIS A 354 -16.81 4.30 12.25
N ASP A 355 -16.61 3.01 12.53
CA ASP A 355 -17.52 2.19 13.34
C ASP A 355 -17.31 2.37 14.84
N ALA A 356 -16.38 3.22 15.24
CA ALA A 356 -16.19 3.58 16.65
C ALA A 356 -17.50 4.17 17.21
N PRO A 357 -18.02 3.63 18.34
CA PRO A 357 -19.38 3.91 18.79
C PRO A 357 -19.54 5.27 19.48
N THR A 358 -18.45 5.93 19.84
CA THR A 358 -18.47 7.21 20.52
C THR A 358 -17.66 8.27 19.81
N GLU A 359 -18.04 9.54 19.97
CA GLU A 359 -17.32 10.67 19.36
C GLU A 359 -15.85 10.70 19.76
N ILE A 360 -15.53 10.40 21.02
CA ILE A 360 -14.15 10.43 21.50
C ILE A 360 -13.30 9.33 20.86
N GLU A 361 -13.87 8.16 20.57
CA GLU A 361 -13.17 7.09 19.86
C GLU A 361 -12.99 7.41 18.38
N GLN A 362 -13.96 8.06 17.76
CA GLN A 362 -13.83 8.53 16.37
C GLN A 362 -12.73 9.61 16.26
N LYS A 363 -12.66 10.55 17.22
CA LYS A 363 -11.57 11.54 17.27
C LYS A 363 -10.20 10.87 17.48
N LEU A 364 -10.13 9.85 18.34
CA LEU A 364 -8.92 9.09 18.57
C LEU A 364 -8.44 8.37 17.29
N PHE A 365 -9.36 7.79 16.54
CA PHE A 365 -9.09 7.15 15.27
C PHE A 365 -8.56 8.16 14.23
N VAL A 366 -9.22 9.31 14.07
CA VAL A 366 -8.77 10.37 13.15
C VAL A 366 -7.39 10.90 13.54
N MET A 367 -7.16 11.13 14.84
CA MET A 367 -5.85 11.54 15.33
C MET A 367 -4.76 10.53 15.00
N PHE A 368 -5.03 9.22 15.05
CA PHE A 368 -4.07 8.18 14.71
C PHE A 368 -3.81 8.09 13.21
N LEU A 369 -4.85 7.89 12.43
CA LEU A 369 -4.71 7.50 11.02
C LEU A 369 -4.49 8.70 10.09
N GLU A 370 -4.97 9.87 10.46
CA GLU A 370 -4.81 11.09 9.66
C GLU A 370 -3.69 11.98 10.22
N HIS A 371 -3.87 12.53 11.43
CA HIS A 371 -3.00 13.60 11.92
C HIS A 371 -1.60 13.09 12.28
N ARG A 372 -1.51 11.93 12.97
CA ARG A 372 -0.22 11.31 13.28
C ARG A 372 0.53 10.92 12.03
N MET A 373 -0.16 10.37 11.02
CA MET A 373 0.46 9.98 9.75
C MET A 373 1.04 11.20 9.04
N ARG A 374 0.30 12.29 8.95
CA ARG A 374 0.74 13.53 8.34
C ARG A 374 1.93 14.15 9.06
N THR A 375 1.99 14.01 10.39
CA THR A 375 3.08 14.55 11.20
C THR A 375 4.44 13.98 10.79
N PHE A 376 4.64 12.67 10.84
CA PHE A 376 5.95 12.10 10.55
C PHE A 376 6.18 11.86 9.05
N GLN A 377 5.18 11.45 8.32
CA GLN A 377 5.33 11.23 6.87
C GLN A 377 5.61 12.52 6.12
N GLY A 378 4.99 13.64 6.53
CA GLY A 378 5.29 14.97 5.99
C GLY A 378 6.77 15.31 6.13
N THR A 379 7.38 15.01 7.28
CA THR A 379 8.80 15.22 7.53
C THR A 379 9.67 14.35 6.60
N PHE A 380 9.36 13.05 6.44
CA PHE A 380 10.10 12.16 5.53
C PHE A 380 9.92 12.51 4.06
N HIS A 381 8.86 13.21 3.69
CA HIS A 381 8.65 13.73 2.34
C HIS A 381 9.14 15.18 2.16
N ALA A 382 9.92 15.69 3.13
CA ALA A 382 10.45 17.06 3.13
C ALA A 382 9.38 18.13 2.92
N ASN A 383 8.22 17.93 3.55
CA ASN A 383 7.08 18.84 3.49
C ASN A 383 6.70 19.39 4.88
N PRO A 384 7.23 20.57 5.25
CA PRO A 384 7.01 21.16 6.57
C PRO A 384 5.55 21.51 6.85
N ASP A 385 4.75 21.87 5.84
CA ASP A 385 3.34 22.20 6.01
C ASP A 385 2.54 20.98 6.47
N TYR A 386 2.73 19.84 5.82
CA TYR A 386 2.09 18.60 6.24
C TYR A 386 2.54 18.16 7.62
N ALA A 387 3.84 18.26 7.91
CA ALA A 387 4.37 17.88 9.21
C ALA A 387 3.83 18.78 10.33
N LEU A 388 3.83 20.10 10.14
CA LEU A 388 3.49 21.08 11.16
C LEU A 388 1.99 21.35 11.20
N TRP A 389 1.39 21.85 10.10
CA TRP A 389 0.03 22.39 10.12
C TRP A 389 -1.03 21.32 9.93
N TYR A 390 -0.82 20.41 8.99
CA TYR A 390 -1.80 19.34 8.73
C TYR A 390 -1.57 18.08 9.59
N GLY A 391 -0.42 17.98 10.26
CA GLY A 391 -0.09 16.88 11.16
C GLY A 391 -0.09 17.31 12.63
N TRP A 392 1.04 17.82 13.11
CA TRP A 392 1.28 18.07 14.53
C TRP A 392 0.27 19.02 15.17
N SER A 393 -0.07 20.15 14.54
CA SER A 393 -1.04 21.10 15.05
C SER A 393 -2.42 20.46 15.22
N GLU A 394 -2.82 19.62 14.27
CA GLU A 394 -4.08 18.88 14.34
C GLU A 394 -4.05 17.78 15.43
N MET A 395 -2.90 17.16 15.66
CA MET A 395 -2.75 16.25 16.81
C MET A 395 -2.92 16.98 18.14
N GLN A 396 -2.35 18.17 18.30
CA GLN A 396 -2.52 19.00 19.50
C GLN A 396 -4.00 19.40 19.71
N ARG A 397 -4.69 19.79 18.64
CA ARG A 397 -6.11 20.11 18.69
C ARG A 397 -6.93 18.88 19.11
N SER A 398 -6.72 17.75 18.44
CA SER A 398 -7.41 16.49 18.76
C SER A 398 -7.18 16.05 20.20
N LEU A 399 -5.95 16.14 20.69
CA LEU A 399 -5.64 15.80 22.10
C LEU A 399 -6.41 16.69 23.08
N THR A 400 -6.48 17.99 22.80
CA THR A 400 -7.24 18.94 23.62
C THR A 400 -8.73 18.60 23.64
N GLU A 401 -9.31 18.33 22.47
CA GLU A 401 -10.72 17.95 22.32
C GLU A 401 -11.02 16.62 23.04
N ILE A 402 -10.15 15.61 22.89
CA ILE A 402 -10.27 14.31 23.58
C ILE A 402 -10.25 14.50 25.09
N LYS A 403 -9.36 15.33 25.62
CA LYS A 403 -9.31 15.63 27.06
C LYS A 403 -10.59 16.30 27.56
N ASN A 404 -11.10 17.28 26.83
CA ASN A 404 -12.34 17.99 27.21
C ASN A 404 -13.54 17.03 27.17
N LEU A 405 -13.68 16.23 26.09
CA LEU A 405 -14.73 15.21 26.00
C LEU A 405 -14.66 14.20 27.15
N ALA A 406 -13.46 13.78 27.54
CA ALA A 406 -13.28 12.82 28.62
C ALA A 406 -13.76 13.40 29.97
N VAL A 407 -13.54 14.69 30.23
CA VAL A 407 -14.06 15.38 31.45
C VAL A 407 -15.60 15.43 31.39
N GLU A 408 -16.17 15.91 30.28
CA GLU A 408 -17.63 16.00 30.12
C GLU A 408 -18.33 14.63 30.28
N MET A 409 -17.77 13.59 29.71
CA MET A 409 -18.33 12.24 29.81
C MET A 409 -18.32 11.71 31.24
N ARG A 410 -17.25 11.97 32.02
CA ARG A 410 -17.18 11.62 33.44
C ARG A 410 -18.23 12.38 34.27
N GLU A 411 -18.40 13.68 34.01
CA GLU A 411 -19.41 14.49 34.69
C GLU A 411 -20.84 14.03 34.40
N LYS A 412 -21.15 13.76 33.13
CA LYS A 412 -22.46 13.22 32.72
C LYS A 412 -22.75 11.87 33.39
N THR A 413 -21.74 11.03 33.55
CA THR A 413 -21.88 9.71 34.17
C THR A 413 -22.10 9.85 35.71
N LYS A 414 -21.43 10.81 36.37
CA LYS A 414 -21.65 11.10 37.79
C LYS A 414 -23.07 11.62 38.10
N LYS A 415 -23.63 12.44 37.21
CA LYS A 415 -25.00 12.98 37.35
C LYS A 415 -26.11 11.93 37.13
N ARG A 416 -25.79 10.78 36.50
CA ARG A 416 -26.73 9.70 36.26
C ARG A 416 -26.74 8.60 37.32
N LYS A 417 -25.76 8.62 38.20
CA LYS A 417 -25.67 7.78 39.39
C LYS A 417 -26.25 8.50 40.62
#